data_e6a01119c4562bb80a99c7dd38a7df43
#
_entry.id   e6a01119c4562bb80a99c7dd38a7df43
#
_cell.length_a   1.000
_cell.length_b   1.000
_cell.length_c   1.000
_cell.angle_alpha   90.00
_cell.angle_beta   90.00
_cell.angle_gamma   90.00
#
_symmetry.space_group_name_H-M   'P 1'
#
loop_
_entity.id
_entity.type
_entity.pdbx_description
1 polymer ?
#
loop_
_entity_poly.entity_id
_entity_poly.type
_entity_poly.pdbx_seq_one_letter_code
_entity_poly.pdbx_strand_id
1 'polypeptide(L)'
;MKHLKNLIKATIEDSKAPWAISEDMVDMYKQDAKDFKAILNMIKDKNYSGAQKLLKFMDTLPREGAIVAIGYDLGNDWVAENLGWEIK
;
A
#
# COMPACT_ATOMS: atom_id res chain seq x y z
N MET A 1 -7.64 0.41 10.25
CA MET A 1 -6.38 0.78 9.55
C MET A 1 -6.54 2.15 8.87
N LYS A 2 -6.49 3.17 9.68
CA LYS A 2 -6.73 4.55 9.25
C LYS A 2 -5.69 5.06 8.25
N HIS A 3 -4.41 4.83 8.52
CA HIS A 3 -3.32 5.34 7.68
C HIS A 3 -3.28 4.68 6.31
N LEU A 4 -3.51 3.37 6.24
CA LEU A 4 -3.57 2.67 4.95
C LEU A 4 -4.78 3.12 4.14
N LYS A 5 -5.93 3.33 4.76
CA LYS A 5 -7.12 3.88 4.10
C LYS A 5 -6.87 5.31 3.58
N ASN A 6 -6.18 6.13 4.36
CA ASN A 6 -5.81 7.48 3.94
C ASN A 6 -4.84 7.46 2.76
N LEU A 7 -3.89 6.53 2.75
CA LEU A 7 -2.97 6.34 1.63
C LEU A 7 -3.72 5.96 0.35
N ILE A 8 -4.68 5.06 0.45
CA ILE A 8 -5.54 4.66 -0.69
C ILE A 8 -6.27 5.88 -1.24
N LYS A 9 -6.90 6.67 -0.37
CA LYS A 9 -7.65 7.86 -0.74
C LYS A 9 -6.75 8.90 -1.42
N ALA A 10 -5.59 9.19 -0.85
CA ALA A 10 -4.63 10.13 -1.40
C ALA A 10 -4.14 9.68 -2.79
N THR A 11 -3.88 8.38 -2.96
CA THR A 11 -3.43 7.82 -4.23
C THR A 11 -4.51 7.94 -5.31
N ILE A 12 -5.77 7.71 -4.97
CA ILE A 12 -6.90 7.91 -5.90
C ILE A 12 -7.02 9.39 -6.29
N GLU A 13 -6.88 10.29 -5.33
CA GLU A 13 -6.91 11.74 -5.60
C GLU A 13 -5.75 12.15 -6.52
N ASP A 14 -4.54 11.61 -6.31
CA ASP A 14 -3.38 11.85 -7.17
C ASP A 14 -3.64 11.40 -8.62
N SER A 15 -4.37 10.31 -8.82
CA SER A 15 -4.70 9.83 -10.18
C SER A 15 -5.58 10.79 -10.96
N LYS A 16 -6.27 11.69 -10.28
CA LYS A 16 -7.18 12.69 -10.85
C LYS A 16 -6.59 14.10 -10.84
N ALA A 17 -5.39 14.27 -10.31
CA ALA A 17 -4.77 15.57 -10.10
C ALA A 17 -4.21 16.14 -11.41
N PRO A 18 -4.11 17.50 -11.52
CA PRO A 18 -3.55 18.13 -12.73
C PRO A 18 -2.11 17.75 -13.04
N TRP A 19 -1.33 17.34 -12.05
CA TRP A 19 0.06 16.91 -12.26
C TRP A 19 0.18 15.50 -12.83
N ALA A 20 -0.88 14.69 -12.78
CA ALA A 20 -0.94 13.39 -13.43
C ALA A 20 -1.25 13.60 -14.92
N ILE A 21 -0.28 14.12 -15.66
CA ILE A 21 -0.46 14.64 -17.03
C ILE A 21 -0.34 13.57 -18.12
N SER A 22 0.16 12.38 -17.79
CA SER A 22 0.27 11.28 -18.75
C SER A 22 -0.64 10.12 -18.35
N GLU A 23 -1.09 9.36 -19.36
CA GLU A 23 -1.87 8.14 -19.10
C GLU A 23 -1.09 7.14 -18.24
N ASP A 24 0.22 7.04 -18.46
CA ASP A 24 1.09 6.13 -17.69
C ASP A 24 1.11 6.51 -16.20
N MET A 25 1.17 7.80 -15.87
CA MET A 25 1.10 8.26 -14.48
C MET A 25 -0.25 7.96 -13.85
N VAL A 26 -1.34 8.22 -14.57
CA VAL A 26 -2.69 7.94 -14.10
C VAL A 26 -2.87 6.45 -13.84
N ASP A 27 -2.43 5.62 -14.78
CA ASP A 27 -2.53 4.16 -14.66
C ASP A 27 -1.68 3.64 -13.48
N MET A 28 -0.50 4.21 -13.26
CA MET A 28 0.36 3.87 -12.13
C MET A 28 -0.35 4.15 -10.81
N TYR A 29 -0.92 5.33 -10.63
CA TYR A 29 -1.65 5.68 -9.42
C TYR A 29 -2.88 4.78 -9.20
N LYS A 30 -3.62 4.49 -10.26
CA LYS A 30 -4.78 3.58 -10.17
C LYS A 30 -4.36 2.18 -9.78
N GLN A 31 -3.26 1.67 -10.33
CA GLN A 31 -2.74 0.36 -9.98
C GLN A 31 -2.25 0.33 -8.53
N ASP A 32 -1.55 1.37 -8.08
CA ASP A 32 -1.10 1.48 -6.70
C ASP A 32 -2.28 1.48 -5.72
N ALA A 33 -3.33 2.24 -6.02
CA ALA A 33 -4.53 2.26 -5.19
C ALA A 33 -5.21 0.89 -5.12
N LYS A 34 -5.26 0.18 -6.24
CA LYS A 34 -5.80 -1.18 -6.30
C LYS A 34 -4.98 -2.15 -5.45
N ASP A 35 -3.66 -2.05 -5.53
CA ASP A 35 -2.76 -2.88 -4.74
C ASP A 35 -2.90 -2.60 -3.25
N PHE A 36 -2.98 -1.33 -2.84
CA PHE A 36 -3.21 -0.95 -1.45
C PHE A 36 -4.53 -1.49 -0.91
N LYS A 37 -5.60 -1.42 -1.70
CA LYS A 37 -6.91 -1.98 -1.31
C LYS A 37 -6.83 -3.50 -1.15
N ALA A 38 -6.13 -4.18 -2.06
CA ALA A 38 -5.94 -5.63 -1.96
C ALA A 38 -5.17 -6.00 -0.68
N ILE A 39 -4.11 -5.27 -0.35
CA ILE A 39 -3.35 -5.48 0.89
C ILE A 39 -4.24 -5.27 2.11
N LEU A 40 -5.02 -4.19 2.14
CA LEU A 40 -5.95 -3.92 3.24
C LEU A 40 -6.91 -5.08 3.46
N ASN A 41 -7.51 -5.58 2.38
CA ASN A 41 -8.47 -6.70 2.45
C ASN A 41 -7.79 -7.99 2.88
N MET A 42 -6.59 -8.28 2.39
CA MET A 42 -5.81 -9.45 2.79
C MET A 42 -5.48 -9.42 4.28
N ILE A 43 -5.09 -8.26 4.81
CA ILE A 43 -4.81 -8.11 6.24
C ILE A 43 -6.08 -8.30 7.07
N LYS A 44 -7.21 -7.73 6.65
CA LYS A 44 -8.50 -7.92 7.32
C LYS A 44 -8.91 -9.40 7.35
N ASP A 45 -8.64 -10.13 6.28
CA ASP A 45 -8.96 -11.55 6.15
C ASP A 45 -7.88 -12.45 6.77
N LYS A 46 -6.85 -11.87 7.38
CA LYS A 46 -5.70 -12.56 7.96
C LYS A 46 -4.89 -13.36 6.93
N ASN A 47 -4.98 -12.96 5.67
CA ASN A 47 -4.18 -13.54 4.58
C ASN A 47 -2.82 -12.81 4.47
N TYR A 48 -1.98 -12.98 5.46
CA TYR A 48 -0.68 -12.28 5.52
C TYR A 48 0.29 -12.77 4.46
N SER A 49 0.22 -14.06 4.12
CA SER A 49 1.02 -14.63 3.04
C SER A 49 0.72 -13.98 1.69
N GLY A 50 -0.57 -13.74 1.39
CA GLY A 50 -0.98 -13.02 0.19
C GLY A 50 -0.48 -11.59 0.17
N ALA A 51 -0.59 -10.89 1.31
CA ALA A 51 -0.11 -9.54 1.44
C ALA A 51 1.42 -9.45 1.24
N GLN A 52 2.19 -10.39 1.79
CA GLN A 52 3.63 -10.48 1.58
C GLN A 52 3.99 -10.63 0.10
N LYS A 53 3.30 -11.51 -0.60
CA LYS A 53 3.54 -11.75 -2.02
C LYS A 53 3.26 -10.50 -2.85
N LEU A 54 2.15 -9.83 -2.58
CA LEU A 54 1.78 -8.62 -3.31
C LEU A 54 2.81 -7.51 -3.06
N LEU A 55 3.24 -7.32 -1.82
CA LEU A 55 4.27 -6.33 -1.49
C LEU A 55 5.57 -6.58 -2.27
N LYS A 56 5.96 -7.83 -2.47
CA LYS A 56 7.16 -8.18 -3.25
C LYS A 56 7.02 -7.80 -4.73
N PHE A 57 5.83 -7.87 -5.29
CA PHE A 57 5.57 -7.50 -6.68
C PHE A 57 5.44 -6.00 -6.91
N MET A 58 5.19 -5.23 -5.87
CA MET A 58 5.03 -3.79 -5.96
C MET A 58 6.38 -3.10 -6.18
N ASP A 59 6.35 -1.95 -6.85
CA ASP A 59 7.52 -1.08 -6.96
C ASP A 59 7.92 -0.55 -5.59
N THR A 60 9.19 -0.17 -5.45
CA THR A 60 9.78 0.22 -4.16
C THR A 60 9.01 1.35 -3.48
N LEU A 61 8.70 2.43 -4.19
CA LEU A 61 8.04 3.60 -3.57
C LEU A 61 6.65 3.31 -3.04
N PRO A 62 5.71 2.73 -3.82
CA PRO A 62 4.41 2.39 -3.28
C PRO A 62 4.47 1.32 -2.19
N ARG A 63 5.38 0.35 -2.31
CA ARG A 63 5.59 -0.66 -1.28
C ARG A 63 6.01 -0.03 0.04
N GLU A 64 6.99 0.86 0.03
CA GLU A 64 7.45 1.55 1.24
C GLU A 64 6.32 2.38 1.86
N GLY A 65 5.54 3.08 1.04
CA GLY A 65 4.38 3.83 1.50
C GLY A 65 3.36 2.95 2.22
N ALA A 66 3.06 1.78 1.65
CA ALA A 66 2.14 0.82 2.27
C ALA A 66 2.70 0.28 3.59
N ILE A 67 3.97 -0.10 3.63
CA ILE A 67 4.62 -0.64 4.84
C ILE A 67 4.62 0.40 5.96
N VAL A 68 4.96 1.65 5.65
CA VAL A 68 4.95 2.74 6.64
C VAL A 68 3.54 2.97 7.18
N ALA A 69 2.53 3.02 6.31
CA ALA A 69 1.13 3.20 6.72
C ALA A 69 0.65 2.07 7.63
N ILE A 70 0.95 0.82 7.28
CA ILE A 70 0.60 -0.34 8.09
C ILE A 70 1.34 -0.30 9.43
N GLY A 71 2.60 0.12 9.44
CA GLY A 71 3.38 0.31 10.66
C GLY A 71 2.75 1.32 11.62
N TYR A 72 2.21 2.42 11.10
CA TYR A 72 1.46 3.38 11.91
C TYR A 72 0.14 2.82 12.44
N ASP A 73 -0.52 1.97 11.66
CA ASP A 73 -1.82 1.40 12.06
C ASP A 73 -1.69 0.25 13.05
N LEU A 74 -0.72 -0.64 12.84
CA LEU A 74 -0.61 -1.92 13.54
C LEU A 74 0.70 -2.10 14.31
N GLY A 75 1.65 -1.21 14.12
CA GLY A 75 2.96 -1.26 14.76
C GLY A 75 4.04 -1.88 13.88
N ASN A 76 5.28 -1.39 14.04
CA ASN A 76 6.43 -1.86 13.26
C ASN A 76 6.76 -3.32 13.58
N ASP A 77 6.61 -3.73 14.85
CA ASP A 77 6.81 -5.12 15.26
C ASP A 77 5.82 -6.05 14.59
N TRP A 78 4.56 -5.63 14.48
CA TRP A 78 3.54 -6.38 13.78
C TRP A 78 3.91 -6.60 12.31
N VAL A 79 4.41 -5.55 11.64
CA VAL A 79 4.84 -5.63 10.23
C VAL A 79 6.00 -6.60 10.07
N ALA A 80 7.00 -6.53 10.96
CA ALA A 80 8.14 -7.44 10.92
C ALA A 80 7.70 -8.90 11.12
N GLU A 81 6.81 -9.16 12.08
CA GLU A 81 6.35 -10.51 12.42
C GLU A 81 5.42 -11.11 11.36
N ASN A 82 4.49 -10.32 10.82
CA ASN A 82 3.43 -10.84 9.96
C ASN A 82 3.68 -10.62 8.46
N LEU A 83 4.41 -9.58 8.09
CA LEU A 83 4.71 -9.27 6.70
C LEU A 83 6.17 -9.49 6.32
N GLY A 84 7.03 -9.75 7.30
CA GLY A 84 8.44 -10.01 7.05
C GLY A 84 9.24 -8.78 6.61
N TRP A 85 8.76 -7.57 6.88
CA TRP A 85 9.43 -6.31 6.52
C TRP A 85 9.87 -5.56 7.76
N GLU A 86 11.13 -5.15 7.79
CA GLU A 86 11.66 -4.29 8.85
C GLU A 86 11.56 -2.83 8.41
N ILE A 87 11.05 -2.00 9.32
CA ILE A 87 11.01 -0.55 9.12
C ILE A 87 12.21 0.04 9.86
N LYS A 88 13.06 0.66 9.08
CA LYS A 88 14.27 1.30 9.62
C LYS A 88 14.02 2.76 9.96
#